data_3e5f63e02c81f92581661418bf1bf189
#
_entry.id   3e5f63e02c81f92581661418bf1bf189
#
_cell.length_a   1.000
_cell.length_b   1.000
_cell.length_c   1.000
_cell.angle_alpha   90.00
_cell.angle_beta   90.00
_cell.angle_gamma   90.00
#
_symmetry.space_group_name_H-M   'P 1'
#
loop_
_entity.id
_entity.type
_entity.pdbx_description
1 polymer ?
#
loop_
_entity_poly.entity_id
_entity_poly.type
_entity_poly.pdbx_seq_one_letter_code
_entity_poly.pdbx_strand_id
1 'polypeptide(L)'
;MGQLFSKKNREVFAAPLGMNNPVTVQVLGICSALAVTAKLEPAIVMGLSVTVITAFSNVVISLLRRTIPNRIRIIVQLVVVAALVTVVSEMLKAFAYDVSVQLSVYVGLIITNCILMGRLEAFAMQNGPWESFLDGIGNGLGYAKILVIVAFFRELLGSGTLLGFNILNYAPLKELGYANNGLMLMPPMALIIVACIIWYQRARHKELQEK
;
A
#
# COMPACT_ATOMS: atom_id res chain seq x y z
N MET A 1 2.89 -22.50 23.33
CA MET A 1 1.83 -21.58 22.88
C MET A 1 2.02 -20.11 23.28
N GLY A 2 2.97 -19.77 24.16
CA GLY A 2 3.17 -18.39 24.67
C GLY A 2 4.03 -17.45 23.80
N GLN A 3 4.63 -17.90 22.71
CA GLN A 3 5.48 -17.06 21.85
C GLN A 3 4.74 -16.27 20.76
N LEU A 4 3.47 -16.59 20.51
CA LEU A 4 2.65 -15.98 19.45
C LEU A 4 2.29 -14.49 19.74
N PHE A 5 2.22 -14.09 21.01
CA PHE A 5 1.89 -12.74 21.48
C PHE A 5 3.04 -12.05 22.21
N SER A 6 4.29 -12.34 21.87
CA SER A 6 5.45 -11.63 22.45
C SER A 6 5.35 -10.13 22.16
N LYS A 7 5.83 -9.28 23.10
CA LYS A 7 5.93 -7.82 22.92
C LYS A 7 6.59 -7.46 21.58
N LYS A 8 7.63 -8.22 21.18
CA LYS A 8 8.33 -8.08 19.91
C LYS A 8 7.40 -8.21 18.69
N ASN A 9 6.48 -9.20 18.68
CA ASN A 9 5.56 -9.44 17.56
C ASN A 9 4.53 -8.30 17.45
N ARG A 10 4.10 -7.74 18.57
CA ARG A 10 3.20 -6.58 18.60
C ARG A 10 3.88 -5.30 18.13
N GLU A 11 5.15 -5.13 18.42
CA GLU A 11 5.96 -4.01 17.92
C GLU A 11 6.17 -4.12 16.40
N VAL A 12 6.51 -5.31 15.89
CA VAL A 12 6.67 -5.56 14.44
C VAL A 12 5.37 -5.23 13.68
N PHE A 13 4.21 -5.56 14.23
CA PHE A 13 2.92 -5.26 13.62
C PHE A 13 2.52 -3.77 13.76
N ALA A 14 2.78 -3.14 14.90
CA ALA A 14 2.32 -1.78 15.19
C ALA A 14 3.25 -0.70 14.64
N ALA A 15 4.56 -0.96 14.54
CA ALA A 15 5.53 0.01 14.07
C ALA A 15 5.23 0.58 12.67
N PRO A 16 4.84 -0.23 11.66
CA PRO A 16 4.50 0.28 10.33
C PRO A 16 3.21 1.11 10.28
N LEU A 17 2.28 0.87 11.21
CA LEU A 17 1.03 1.65 11.29
C LEU A 17 1.25 3.06 11.86
N GLY A 18 2.35 3.27 12.61
CA GLY A 18 2.68 4.52 13.27
C GLY A 18 3.96 5.17 12.75
N MET A 19 5.04 5.04 13.56
CA MET A 19 6.29 5.77 13.34
C MET A 19 7.13 5.27 12.16
N ASN A 20 7.06 3.97 11.82
CA ASN A 20 7.85 3.36 10.74
C ASN A 20 7.00 3.00 9.51
N ASN A 21 6.12 3.90 9.10
CA ASN A 21 5.28 3.65 7.93
C ASN A 21 6.12 3.52 6.65
N PRO A 22 5.88 2.48 5.81
CA PRO A 22 6.67 2.23 4.62
C PRO A 22 6.60 3.36 3.59
N VAL A 23 5.50 4.08 3.50
CA VAL A 23 5.34 5.17 2.52
C VAL A 23 5.97 6.47 3.03
N THR A 24 5.75 6.83 4.29
CA THR A 24 6.15 8.15 4.80
C THR A 24 7.58 8.20 5.31
N VAL A 25 8.11 7.09 5.80
CA VAL A 25 9.47 7.02 6.35
C VAL A 25 10.44 6.36 5.39
N GLN A 26 10.05 5.21 4.82
CA GLN A 26 10.90 4.47 3.89
C GLN A 26 10.73 4.95 2.45
N VAL A 27 9.74 5.81 2.17
CA VAL A 27 9.45 6.39 0.84
C VAL A 27 9.20 5.29 -0.23
N LEU A 28 8.62 4.15 0.20
CA LEU A 28 8.29 3.03 -0.66
C LEU A 28 6.82 3.11 -1.12
N GLY A 29 6.53 2.68 -2.35
CA GLY A 29 5.16 2.58 -2.85
C GLY A 29 4.56 3.87 -3.41
N ILE A 30 5.37 4.91 -3.64
CA ILE A 30 4.90 6.17 -4.24
C ILE A 30 4.36 5.94 -5.66
N CYS A 31 4.99 5.08 -6.47
CA CYS A 31 4.57 4.81 -7.86
C CYS A 31 3.12 4.32 -7.92
N SER A 32 2.77 3.37 -7.07
CA SER A 32 1.40 2.85 -6.99
C SER A 32 0.43 3.86 -6.36
N ALA A 33 0.88 4.65 -5.39
CA ALA A 33 0.09 5.73 -4.80
C ALA A 33 -0.28 6.81 -5.85
N LEU A 34 0.59 7.13 -6.80
CA LEU A 34 0.30 8.05 -7.88
C LEU A 34 -0.74 7.53 -8.86
N ALA A 35 -0.63 6.25 -9.22
CA ALA A 35 -1.45 5.63 -10.26
C ALA A 35 -2.88 5.30 -9.79
N VAL A 36 -3.03 4.80 -8.55
CA VAL A 36 -4.27 4.15 -8.09
C VAL A 36 -5.17 5.09 -7.30
N THR A 37 -4.64 6.19 -6.75
CA THR A 37 -5.39 7.07 -5.84
C THR A 37 -6.31 8.10 -6.52
N ALA A 38 -6.60 7.95 -7.81
CA ALA A 38 -7.56 8.82 -8.50
C ALA A 38 -9.01 8.63 -8.00
N LYS A 39 -9.35 7.41 -7.58
CA LYS A 39 -10.64 7.03 -6.97
C LYS A 39 -10.40 6.22 -5.72
N LEU A 40 -11.32 6.31 -4.76
CA LEU A 40 -11.22 5.64 -3.47
C LEU A 40 -11.44 4.12 -3.58
N GLU A 41 -12.36 3.68 -4.42
CA GLU A 41 -12.69 2.26 -4.60
C GLU A 41 -11.46 1.43 -5.03
N PRO A 42 -10.76 1.73 -6.16
CA PRO A 42 -9.57 0.98 -6.54
C PRO A 42 -8.42 1.13 -5.55
N ALA A 43 -8.34 2.25 -4.82
CA ALA A 43 -7.31 2.44 -3.79
C ALA A 43 -7.48 1.48 -2.61
N ILE A 44 -8.72 1.27 -2.14
CA ILE A 44 -9.03 0.31 -1.06
C ILE A 44 -8.71 -1.11 -1.52
N VAL A 45 -9.20 -1.50 -2.70
CA VAL A 45 -8.99 -2.85 -3.23
C VAL A 45 -7.50 -3.14 -3.44
N MET A 46 -6.77 -2.18 -3.99
CA MET A 46 -5.31 -2.28 -4.17
C MET A 46 -4.59 -2.42 -2.83
N GLY A 47 -4.96 -1.62 -1.83
CA GLY A 47 -4.38 -1.67 -0.48
C GLY A 47 -4.57 -3.05 0.18
N LEU A 48 -5.77 -3.61 0.09
CA LEU A 48 -6.08 -4.94 0.62
C LEU A 48 -5.33 -6.04 -0.16
N SER A 49 -5.33 -5.99 -1.49
CA SER A 49 -4.63 -6.97 -2.33
C SER A 49 -3.13 -6.98 -2.04
N VAL A 50 -2.50 -5.81 -1.97
CA VAL A 50 -1.07 -5.71 -1.63
C VAL A 50 -0.81 -6.25 -0.22
N THR A 51 -1.68 -5.99 0.76
CA THR A 51 -1.52 -6.51 2.12
C THR A 51 -1.51 -8.04 2.13
N VAL A 52 -2.49 -8.67 1.48
CA VAL A 52 -2.59 -10.14 1.39
C VAL A 52 -1.37 -10.72 0.68
N ILE A 53 -1.03 -10.18 -0.48
CA ILE A 53 0.10 -10.66 -1.29
C ILE A 53 1.42 -10.50 -0.52
N THR A 54 1.65 -9.37 0.15
CA THR A 54 2.87 -9.14 0.95
C THR A 54 2.97 -10.14 2.09
N ALA A 55 1.88 -10.40 2.80
CA ALA A 55 1.87 -11.36 3.90
C ALA A 55 2.25 -12.78 3.43
N PHE A 56 1.61 -13.27 2.37
CA PHE A 56 1.90 -14.59 1.83
C PHE A 56 3.29 -14.68 1.18
N SER A 57 3.69 -13.68 0.40
CA SER A 57 5.02 -13.63 -0.22
C SER A 57 6.13 -13.65 0.82
N ASN A 58 5.98 -12.91 1.91
CA ASN A 58 6.93 -12.89 3.01
C ASN A 58 7.10 -14.29 3.64
N VAL A 59 6.00 -15.02 3.82
CA VAL A 59 6.05 -16.40 4.34
C VAL A 59 6.79 -17.34 3.38
N VAL A 60 6.42 -17.29 2.11
CA VAL A 60 7.03 -18.18 1.08
C VAL A 60 8.53 -17.91 0.96
N ILE A 61 8.93 -16.65 0.85
CA ILE A 61 10.36 -16.30 0.75
C ILE A 61 11.12 -16.64 2.04
N SER A 62 10.53 -16.43 3.21
CA SER A 62 11.15 -16.82 4.49
C SER A 62 11.38 -18.34 4.58
N LEU A 63 10.49 -19.17 4.01
CA LEU A 63 10.69 -20.62 3.92
C LEU A 63 11.79 -20.98 2.92
N LEU A 64 11.85 -20.31 1.78
CA LEU A 64 12.83 -20.56 0.72
C LEU A 64 14.20 -19.94 0.96
N ARG A 65 14.36 -19.07 1.96
CA ARG A 65 15.58 -18.27 2.19
C ARG A 65 16.89 -19.07 2.25
N ARG A 66 16.83 -20.31 2.70
CA ARG A 66 18.04 -21.20 2.80
C ARG A 66 18.46 -21.82 1.47
N THR A 67 17.53 -21.85 0.51
CA THR A 67 17.77 -22.50 -0.80
C THR A 67 18.18 -21.49 -1.86
N ILE A 68 17.86 -20.19 -1.67
CA ILE A 68 18.06 -19.15 -2.67
C ILE A 68 19.49 -18.59 -2.58
N PRO A 69 20.32 -18.73 -3.64
CA PRO A 69 21.64 -18.11 -3.69
C PRO A 69 21.53 -16.58 -3.89
N ASN A 70 22.47 -15.83 -3.30
CA ASN A 70 22.44 -14.37 -3.27
C ASN A 70 22.40 -13.70 -4.66
N ARG A 71 22.92 -14.35 -5.70
CA ARG A 71 23.00 -13.78 -7.06
C ARG A 71 21.66 -13.70 -7.78
N ILE A 72 20.72 -14.62 -7.47
CA ILE A 72 19.45 -14.74 -8.19
C ILE A 72 18.25 -14.44 -7.30
N ARG A 73 18.44 -13.97 -6.06
CA ARG A 73 17.37 -13.83 -5.09
C ARG A 73 16.28 -12.86 -5.53
N ILE A 74 16.62 -11.73 -6.17
CA ILE A 74 15.64 -10.76 -6.67
C ILE A 74 14.76 -11.39 -7.75
N ILE A 75 15.33 -12.20 -8.64
CA ILE A 75 14.57 -12.90 -9.69
C ILE A 75 13.59 -13.89 -9.07
N VAL A 76 14.03 -14.67 -8.08
CA VAL A 76 13.17 -15.63 -7.38
C VAL A 76 12.04 -14.93 -6.64
N GLN A 77 12.33 -13.82 -5.96
CA GLN A 77 11.31 -13.00 -5.30
C GLN A 77 10.25 -12.49 -6.29
N LEU A 78 10.67 -11.96 -7.44
CA LEU A 78 9.75 -11.49 -8.49
C LEU A 78 8.87 -12.62 -9.03
N VAL A 79 9.43 -13.82 -9.27
CA VAL A 79 8.67 -14.97 -9.75
C VAL A 79 7.63 -15.41 -8.74
N VAL A 80 8.00 -15.49 -7.45
CA VAL A 80 7.06 -15.88 -6.38
C VAL A 80 5.93 -14.86 -6.26
N VAL A 81 6.27 -13.57 -6.28
CA VAL A 81 5.26 -12.50 -6.22
C VAL A 81 4.34 -12.55 -7.44
N ALA A 82 4.89 -12.72 -8.65
CA ALA A 82 4.09 -12.83 -9.87
C ALA A 82 3.12 -14.01 -9.83
N ALA A 83 3.58 -15.17 -9.35
CA ALA A 83 2.73 -16.36 -9.20
C ALA A 83 1.58 -16.10 -8.21
N LEU A 84 1.86 -15.51 -7.04
CA LEU A 84 0.82 -15.20 -6.05
C LEU A 84 -0.17 -14.14 -6.56
N VAL A 85 0.31 -13.10 -7.24
CA VAL A 85 -0.54 -12.06 -7.84
C VAL A 85 -1.47 -12.68 -8.89
N THR A 86 -0.98 -13.59 -9.72
CA THR A 86 -1.79 -14.27 -10.72
C THR A 86 -2.89 -15.10 -10.06
N VAL A 87 -2.57 -15.87 -9.01
CA VAL A 87 -3.57 -16.64 -8.25
C VAL A 87 -4.64 -15.71 -7.66
N VAL A 88 -4.24 -14.63 -7.01
CA VAL A 88 -5.19 -13.66 -6.42
C VAL A 88 -6.04 -13.00 -7.51
N SER A 89 -5.46 -12.66 -8.66
CA SER A 89 -6.18 -12.09 -9.79
C SER A 89 -7.24 -13.05 -10.33
N GLU A 90 -6.92 -14.33 -10.50
CA GLU A 90 -7.89 -15.33 -10.95
C GLU A 90 -9.00 -15.60 -9.92
N MET A 91 -8.67 -15.58 -8.62
CA MET A 91 -9.68 -15.67 -7.57
C MET A 91 -10.62 -14.46 -7.58
N LEU A 92 -10.09 -13.24 -7.76
CA LEU A 92 -10.92 -12.03 -7.87
C LEU A 92 -11.82 -12.02 -9.11
N LYS A 93 -11.35 -12.56 -10.24
CA LYS A 93 -12.19 -12.75 -11.44
C LYS A 93 -13.38 -13.66 -11.18
N ALA A 94 -13.19 -14.70 -10.36
CA ALA A 94 -14.24 -15.64 -10.04
C ALA A 94 -15.34 -15.07 -9.12
N PHE A 95 -14.95 -14.18 -8.17
CA PHE A 95 -15.87 -13.67 -7.14
C PHE A 95 -16.40 -12.26 -7.42
N ALA A 96 -15.62 -11.41 -8.08
CA ALA A 96 -15.95 -9.99 -8.28
C ALA A 96 -15.42 -9.48 -9.63
N TYR A 97 -16.15 -9.81 -10.70
CA TYR A 97 -15.73 -9.51 -12.07
C TYR A 97 -15.50 -8.01 -12.31
N ASP A 98 -16.39 -7.14 -11.84
CA ASP A 98 -16.29 -5.69 -12.02
C ASP A 98 -15.03 -5.10 -11.39
N VAL A 99 -14.69 -5.57 -10.18
CA VAL A 99 -13.47 -5.18 -9.46
C VAL A 99 -12.23 -5.75 -10.15
N SER A 100 -12.32 -6.96 -10.69
CA SER A 100 -11.22 -7.61 -11.42
C SER A 100 -10.83 -6.86 -12.70
N VAL A 101 -11.79 -6.33 -13.44
CA VAL A 101 -11.52 -5.53 -14.65
C VAL A 101 -10.74 -4.26 -14.29
N GLN A 102 -11.10 -3.59 -13.21
CA GLN A 102 -10.36 -2.43 -12.72
C GLN A 102 -8.95 -2.81 -12.23
N LEU A 103 -8.80 -3.94 -11.54
CA LEU A 103 -7.51 -4.42 -11.04
C LEU A 103 -6.59 -4.95 -12.13
N SER A 104 -7.10 -5.44 -13.25
CA SER A 104 -6.29 -6.00 -14.34
C SER A 104 -5.23 -5.01 -14.85
N VAL A 105 -5.57 -3.72 -14.86
CA VAL A 105 -4.66 -2.63 -15.23
C VAL A 105 -3.55 -2.46 -14.18
N TYR A 106 -3.84 -2.75 -12.91
CA TYR A 106 -2.91 -2.52 -11.79
C TYR A 106 -2.11 -3.76 -11.38
N VAL A 107 -2.39 -4.94 -11.94
CA VAL A 107 -1.68 -6.20 -11.64
C VAL A 107 -0.17 -6.04 -11.83
N GLY A 108 0.26 -5.40 -12.91
CA GLY A 108 1.67 -5.09 -13.14
C GLY A 108 2.30 -4.21 -12.06
N LEU A 109 1.53 -3.24 -11.55
CA LEU A 109 1.98 -2.35 -10.46
C LEU A 109 2.06 -3.07 -9.10
N ILE A 110 1.29 -4.13 -8.89
CA ILE A 110 1.41 -4.95 -7.69
C ILE A 110 2.70 -5.76 -7.72
N ILE A 111 3.00 -6.41 -8.84
CA ILE A 111 4.22 -7.24 -9.01
C ILE A 111 5.49 -6.40 -8.82
N THR A 112 5.54 -5.21 -9.40
CA THR A 112 6.69 -4.31 -9.33
C THR A 112 6.67 -3.35 -8.14
N ASN A 113 5.78 -3.57 -7.17
CA ASN A 113 5.63 -2.67 -6.03
C ASN A 113 6.87 -2.70 -5.13
N CYS A 114 7.49 -1.55 -4.95
CA CYS A 114 8.71 -1.43 -4.16
C CYS A 114 8.51 -1.75 -2.66
N ILE A 115 7.29 -1.68 -2.13
CA ILE A 115 7.00 -2.13 -0.76
C ILE A 115 7.18 -3.63 -0.65
N LEU A 116 6.59 -4.40 -1.57
CA LEU A 116 6.72 -5.85 -1.64
C LEU A 116 8.19 -6.25 -1.68
N MET A 117 8.91 -5.76 -2.69
CA MET A 117 10.33 -6.07 -2.87
C MET A 117 11.17 -5.63 -1.68
N GLY A 118 10.93 -4.44 -1.13
CA GLY A 118 11.65 -3.92 0.01
C GLY A 118 11.46 -4.77 1.28
N ARG A 119 10.24 -5.27 1.53
CA ARG A 119 9.98 -6.10 2.72
C ARG A 119 10.47 -7.54 2.54
N LEU A 120 10.37 -8.11 1.36
CA LEU A 120 10.94 -9.42 1.04
C LEU A 120 12.45 -9.43 1.28
N GLU A 121 13.14 -8.40 0.81
CA GLU A 121 14.59 -8.28 0.94
C GLU A 121 15.04 -7.92 2.35
N ALA A 122 14.43 -6.90 2.97
CA ALA A 122 14.87 -6.38 4.24
C ALA A 122 14.44 -7.25 5.44
N PHE A 123 13.30 -7.91 5.37
CA PHE A 123 12.73 -8.62 6.52
C PHE A 123 12.57 -10.13 6.30
N ALA A 124 11.96 -10.58 5.21
CA ALA A 124 11.63 -11.98 5.02
C ALA A 124 12.88 -12.88 4.87
N MET A 125 13.94 -12.35 4.27
CA MET A 125 15.21 -13.06 4.13
C MET A 125 15.97 -13.24 5.46
N GLN A 126 15.68 -12.43 6.47
CA GLN A 126 16.43 -12.43 7.74
C GLN A 126 15.66 -13.08 8.89
N ASN A 127 14.33 -13.05 8.85
CA ASN A 127 13.47 -13.45 9.95
C ASN A 127 12.70 -14.75 9.66
N GLY A 128 12.08 -15.33 10.70
CA GLY A 128 11.26 -16.52 10.59
C GLY A 128 9.92 -16.27 9.87
N PRO A 129 9.26 -17.34 9.39
CA PRO A 129 8.03 -17.19 8.59
C PRO A 129 6.88 -16.54 9.35
N TRP A 130 6.76 -16.77 10.65
CA TRP A 130 5.70 -16.16 11.46
C TRP A 130 5.90 -14.65 11.67
N GLU A 131 7.12 -14.24 12.01
CA GLU A 131 7.46 -12.82 12.14
C GLU A 131 7.30 -12.09 10.79
N SER A 132 7.69 -12.75 9.69
CA SER A 132 7.54 -12.23 8.34
C SER A 132 6.08 -12.06 7.90
N PHE A 133 5.19 -12.96 8.33
CA PHE A 133 3.76 -12.83 8.09
C PHE A 133 3.17 -11.59 8.78
N LEU A 134 3.48 -11.40 10.06
CA LEU A 134 3.03 -10.23 10.83
C LEU A 134 3.58 -8.91 10.27
N ASP A 135 4.83 -8.90 9.85
CA ASP A 135 5.45 -7.76 9.19
C ASP A 135 4.77 -7.43 7.86
N GLY A 136 4.44 -8.44 7.06
CA GLY A 136 3.70 -8.27 5.81
C GLY A 136 2.34 -7.60 6.00
N ILE A 137 1.57 -8.06 6.99
CA ILE A 137 0.27 -7.46 7.31
C ILE A 137 0.45 -6.04 7.85
N GLY A 138 1.38 -5.81 8.76
CA GLY A 138 1.62 -4.50 9.36
C GLY A 138 2.01 -3.45 8.31
N ASN A 139 2.96 -3.77 7.43
CA ASN A 139 3.40 -2.87 6.36
C ASN A 139 2.33 -2.69 5.27
N GLY A 140 1.62 -3.75 4.91
CA GLY A 140 0.51 -3.69 3.96
C GLY A 140 -0.62 -2.77 4.45
N LEU A 141 -1.03 -2.89 5.71
CA LEU A 141 -2.04 -2.00 6.31
C LEU A 141 -1.53 -0.56 6.45
N GLY A 142 -0.25 -0.37 6.80
CA GLY A 142 0.38 0.95 6.83
C GLY A 142 0.34 1.64 5.47
N TYR A 143 0.59 0.88 4.40
CA TYR A 143 0.47 1.34 3.02
C TYR A 143 -0.97 1.64 2.62
N ALA A 144 -1.90 0.72 2.89
CA ALA A 144 -3.32 0.90 2.58
C ALA A 144 -3.89 2.16 3.24
N LYS A 145 -3.51 2.43 4.49
CA LYS A 145 -3.90 3.65 5.21
C LYS A 145 -3.51 4.93 4.45
N ILE A 146 -2.28 5.01 3.96
CA ILE A 146 -1.81 6.20 3.22
C ILE A 146 -2.53 6.31 1.88
N LEU A 147 -2.70 5.18 1.14
CA LEU A 147 -3.45 5.16 -0.11
C LEU A 147 -4.87 5.71 0.05
N VAL A 148 -5.58 5.24 1.08
CA VAL A 148 -6.97 5.67 1.35
C VAL A 148 -7.01 7.16 1.70
N ILE A 149 -6.07 7.66 2.51
CA ILE A 149 -6.00 9.09 2.85
C ILE A 149 -5.76 9.94 1.59
N VAL A 150 -4.80 9.57 0.76
CA VAL A 150 -4.49 10.30 -0.48
C VAL A 150 -5.66 10.25 -1.46
N ALA A 151 -6.27 9.08 -1.64
CA ALA A 151 -7.42 8.89 -2.53
C ALA A 151 -8.64 9.70 -2.05
N PHE A 152 -8.88 9.73 -0.74
CA PHE A 152 -9.95 10.52 -0.15
C PHE A 152 -9.82 12.00 -0.48
N PHE A 153 -8.65 12.59 -0.27
CA PHE A 153 -8.42 14.00 -0.62
C PHE A 153 -8.52 14.28 -2.11
N ARG A 154 -7.99 13.40 -2.94
CA ARG A 154 -8.02 13.56 -4.40
C ARG A 154 -9.42 13.42 -4.97
N GLU A 155 -10.19 12.43 -4.55
CA GLU A 155 -11.55 12.23 -5.02
C GLU A 155 -12.48 13.33 -4.52
N LEU A 156 -12.37 13.72 -3.25
CA LEU A 156 -13.18 14.78 -2.67
C LEU A 156 -12.95 16.13 -3.37
N LEU A 157 -11.68 16.53 -3.53
CA LEU A 157 -11.34 17.83 -4.12
C LEU A 157 -11.35 17.82 -5.66
N GLY A 158 -11.12 16.67 -6.30
CA GLY A 158 -11.09 16.56 -7.75
C GLY A 158 -12.46 16.37 -8.39
N SER A 159 -13.21 15.38 -7.92
CA SER A 159 -14.50 15.00 -8.49
C SER A 159 -15.70 15.54 -7.70
N GLY A 160 -15.51 15.86 -6.41
CA GLY A 160 -16.61 16.18 -5.50
C GLY A 160 -17.52 14.99 -5.17
N THR A 161 -17.06 13.77 -5.52
CA THR A 161 -17.75 12.51 -5.24
C THR A 161 -16.94 11.71 -4.23
N LEU A 162 -17.59 10.86 -3.45
CA LEU A 162 -16.96 9.85 -2.61
C LEU A 162 -17.71 8.53 -2.83
N LEU A 163 -17.00 7.49 -3.26
CA LEU A 163 -17.57 6.17 -3.56
C LEU A 163 -18.77 6.23 -4.53
N GLY A 164 -18.75 7.16 -5.49
CA GLY A 164 -19.85 7.36 -6.44
C GLY A 164 -21.02 8.23 -5.94
N PHE A 165 -21.03 8.61 -4.66
CA PHE A 165 -22.02 9.55 -4.13
C PHE A 165 -21.55 11.00 -4.29
N ASN A 166 -22.37 11.84 -4.92
CA ASN A 166 -22.09 13.27 -5.11
C ASN A 166 -22.27 14.04 -3.80
N ILE A 167 -21.25 14.09 -2.95
CA ILE A 167 -21.34 14.75 -1.64
C ILE A 167 -21.27 16.27 -1.77
N LEU A 168 -20.39 16.80 -2.63
CA LEU A 168 -20.28 18.24 -2.82
C LEU A 168 -21.47 18.86 -3.58
N ASN A 169 -22.18 18.09 -4.42
CA ASN A 169 -23.40 18.57 -5.09
C ASN A 169 -24.61 18.65 -4.15
N TYR A 170 -24.58 17.99 -2.99
CA TYR A 170 -25.66 17.98 -2.01
C TYR A 170 -25.43 18.98 -0.87
N ALA A 171 -24.23 19.49 -0.73
CA ALA A 171 -23.84 20.44 0.32
C ALA A 171 -23.95 21.90 -0.18
N PRO A 172 -24.17 22.88 0.74
CA PRO A 172 -24.26 24.31 0.40
C PRO A 172 -22.97 24.90 -0.23
N LEU A 173 -21.95 24.08 -0.46
CA LEU A 173 -20.70 24.45 -1.10
C LEU A 173 -20.85 24.79 -2.60
N LYS A 174 -21.93 24.35 -3.25
CA LYS A 174 -22.23 24.74 -4.64
C LYS A 174 -22.64 26.21 -4.73
N GLU A 175 -23.24 26.75 -3.67
CA GLU A 175 -23.55 28.21 -3.56
C GLU A 175 -22.30 29.05 -3.35
N LEU A 176 -21.21 28.47 -2.83
CA LEU A 176 -19.89 29.11 -2.69
C LEU A 176 -19.08 29.14 -3.99
N GLY A 177 -19.61 28.64 -5.12
CA GLY A 177 -18.95 28.71 -6.43
C GLY A 177 -17.78 27.75 -6.61
N TYR A 178 -17.71 26.64 -5.85
CA TYR A 178 -16.67 25.63 -6.02
C TYR A 178 -16.84 24.89 -7.35
N ALA A 179 -15.89 25.11 -8.27
CA ALA A 179 -15.77 24.33 -9.50
C ALA A 179 -14.83 23.15 -9.25
N ASN A 180 -15.21 21.95 -9.73
CA ASN A 180 -14.39 20.74 -9.61
C ASN A 180 -13.00 20.99 -10.20
N ASN A 181 -11.97 20.76 -9.39
CA ASN A 181 -10.59 21.01 -9.81
C ASN A 181 -9.98 19.75 -10.44
N GLY A 182 -10.08 19.62 -11.77
CA GLY A 182 -9.50 18.49 -12.52
C GLY A 182 -7.97 18.33 -12.35
N LEU A 183 -7.25 19.37 -11.91
CA LEU A 183 -5.83 19.32 -11.61
C LEU A 183 -5.52 18.37 -10.45
N MET A 184 -6.45 18.21 -9.49
CA MET A 184 -6.33 17.30 -8.36
C MET A 184 -6.27 15.82 -8.76
N LEU A 185 -6.89 15.46 -9.91
CA LEU A 185 -6.87 14.10 -10.43
C LEU A 185 -5.56 13.76 -11.16
N MET A 186 -4.75 14.77 -11.49
CA MET A 186 -3.47 14.54 -12.15
C MET A 186 -2.41 13.96 -11.19
N PRO A 187 -1.47 13.11 -11.69
CA PRO A 187 -0.42 12.48 -10.88
C PRO A 187 0.46 13.46 -10.07
N PRO A 188 0.84 14.66 -10.58
CA PRO A 188 1.66 15.60 -9.80
C PRO A 188 1.01 16.03 -8.48
N MET A 189 -0.31 16.12 -8.43
CA MET A 189 -1.02 16.53 -7.22
C MET A 189 -0.96 15.45 -6.14
N ALA A 190 -0.94 14.17 -6.53
CA ALA A 190 -0.72 13.07 -5.58
C ALA A 190 0.65 13.17 -4.89
N LEU A 191 1.70 13.55 -5.64
CA LEU A 191 3.03 13.78 -5.06
C LEU A 191 3.00 14.91 -4.02
N ILE A 192 2.33 16.01 -4.32
CA ILE A 192 2.21 17.15 -3.39
C ILE A 192 1.49 16.73 -2.11
N ILE A 193 0.38 15.97 -2.22
CA ILE A 193 -0.37 15.49 -1.05
C ILE A 193 0.50 14.54 -0.22
N VAL A 194 1.18 13.57 -0.85
CA VAL A 194 2.09 12.66 -0.15
C VAL A 194 3.23 13.42 0.52
N ALA A 195 3.83 14.41 -0.18
CA ALA A 195 4.89 15.24 0.39
C ALA A 195 4.39 16.06 1.61
N CYS A 196 3.18 16.60 1.56
CA CYS A 196 2.56 17.29 2.70
C CYS A 196 2.33 16.34 3.89
N ILE A 197 1.89 15.10 3.63
CA ILE A 197 1.71 14.09 4.68
C ILE A 197 3.06 13.74 5.33
N ILE A 198 4.09 13.53 4.52
CA ILE A 198 5.46 13.25 5.00
C ILE A 198 5.98 14.43 5.82
N TRP A 199 5.83 15.64 5.30
CA TRP A 199 6.26 16.86 6.01
C TRP A 199 5.54 17.02 7.35
N TYR A 200 4.22 16.84 7.39
CA TYR A 200 3.44 16.90 8.63
C TYR A 200 3.89 15.85 9.66
N GLN A 201 4.12 14.61 9.20
CA GLN A 201 4.58 13.54 10.08
C GLN A 201 5.99 13.82 10.64
N ARG A 202 6.93 14.28 9.80
CA ARG A 202 8.29 14.65 10.24
C ARG A 202 8.30 15.87 11.15
N ALA A 203 7.44 16.88 10.90
CA ALA A 203 7.32 18.04 11.77
C ALA A 203 6.81 17.68 13.16
N ARG A 204 5.93 16.67 13.26
CA ARG A 204 5.38 16.21 14.54
C ARG A 204 6.33 15.29 15.33
N HIS A 205 7.19 14.56 14.64
CA HIS A 205 8.15 13.62 15.23
C HIS A 205 9.57 14.09 14.95
N LYS A 206 10.14 14.84 15.89
CA LYS A 206 11.51 15.38 15.78
C LYS A 206 12.59 14.31 15.64
N GLU A 207 12.32 13.07 16.08
CA GLU A 207 13.23 11.92 15.96
C GLU A 207 13.43 11.47 14.48
N LEU A 208 12.48 11.82 13.59
CA LEU A 208 12.56 11.50 12.16
C LEU A 208 13.22 12.63 11.35
N GLN A 209 13.60 13.73 11.97
CA GLN A 209 14.35 14.80 11.33
C GLN A 209 15.84 14.41 11.33
N GLU A 210 16.39 14.14 10.16
CA GLU A 210 17.83 14.06 9.97
C GLU A 210 18.45 15.42 10.33
N LYS A 211 19.50 15.36 11.15
CA LYS A 211 20.33 16.53 11.50
C LYS A 211 21.18 16.93 10.30
#